data_06bcead357da09a69f3c413c1e792da0
#
_entry.id   06bcead357da09a69f3c413c1e792da0
#
_cell.length_a   1.000
_cell.length_b   1.000
_cell.length_c   1.000
_cell.angle_alpha   90.00
_cell.angle_beta   90.00
_cell.angle_gamma   90.00
#
_symmetry.space_group_name_H-M   'P 1'
#
loop_
_entity.id
_entity.type
_entity.pdbx_description
1 polymer ?
#
loop_
_entity_poly.entity_id
_entity_poly.type
_entity_poly.pdbx_seq_one_letter_code
_entity_poly.pdbx_strand_id
1 'polypeptide(L)' 'EALRAELASMKTKLADRKLIDRAKRLLMSKKGLPEPEAHRFLQDLAMHKGIRLRDAAERVIDLESLLV' A
#
# COMPACT_ATOMS: atom_id res chain seq x y z
N GLU A 1 8.78 -27.10 5.03
CA GLU A 1 9.16 -25.72 4.68
C GLU A 1 8.32 -25.15 3.55
N ALA A 2 7.92 -25.98 2.60
CA ALA A 2 7.01 -25.55 1.55
C ALA A 2 5.68 -25.07 2.14
N LEU A 3 5.20 -25.77 3.18
CA LEU A 3 3.97 -25.37 3.87
C LEU A 3 4.11 -24.02 4.53
N ARG A 4 5.27 -23.74 5.11
CA ARG A 4 5.52 -22.43 5.72
C ARG A 4 5.53 -21.33 4.67
N ALA A 5 6.13 -21.59 3.53
CA ALA A 5 6.18 -20.62 2.45
C ALA A 5 4.77 -20.28 1.96
N GLU A 6 3.92 -21.30 1.85
CA GLU A 6 2.54 -21.08 1.43
C GLU A 6 1.75 -20.28 2.44
N LEU A 7 1.88 -20.59 3.72
CA LEU A 7 1.20 -19.84 4.78
C LEU A 7 1.68 -18.39 4.84
N ALA A 8 2.99 -18.19 4.75
CA ALA A 8 3.56 -16.86 4.74
C ALA A 8 3.07 -16.06 3.53
N SER A 9 2.96 -16.70 2.38
CA SER A 9 2.49 -16.06 1.17
C SER A 9 1.03 -15.60 1.32
N MET A 10 0.18 -16.42 1.91
CA MET A 10 -1.20 -16.06 2.15
C MET A 10 -1.33 -14.90 3.13
N LYS A 11 -0.57 -14.94 4.21
CA LYS A 11 -0.56 -13.84 5.19
C LYS A 11 -0.05 -12.56 4.57
N THR A 12 0.97 -12.66 3.72
CA THR A 12 1.53 -11.51 3.04
C THR A 12 0.50 -10.85 2.13
N LYS A 13 -0.28 -11.66 1.40
CA LYS A 13 -1.31 -11.12 0.52
C LYS A 13 -2.39 -10.35 1.29
N LEU A 14 -2.82 -10.89 2.42
CA LEU A 14 -3.81 -10.20 3.24
C LEU A 14 -3.25 -8.91 3.82
N ALA A 15 -2.00 -8.94 4.29
CA ALA A 15 -1.35 -7.76 4.81
C ALA A 15 -1.18 -6.71 3.72
N ASP A 16 -0.84 -7.13 2.51
CA ASP A 16 -0.69 -6.22 1.38
C ASP A 16 -1.99 -5.49 1.09
N ARG A 17 -3.11 -6.21 1.07
CA ARG A 17 -4.42 -5.60 0.84
C ARG A 17 -4.74 -4.56 1.89
N LYS A 18 -4.51 -4.89 3.16
CA LYS A 18 -4.77 -3.95 4.25
C LYS A 18 -3.94 -2.69 4.13
N LEU A 19 -2.67 -2.86 3.79
CA LEU A 19 -1.77 -1.72 3.60
C LEU A 19 -2.23 -0.84 2.45
N ILE A 20 -2.57 -1.45 1.33
CA ILE A 20 -3.01 -0.71 0.16
C ILE A 20 -4.31 0.02 0.44
N ASP A 21 -5.27 -0.65 1.08
CA ASP A 21 -6.54 -0.02 1.43
C ASP A 21 -6.33 1.15 2.37
N ARG A 22 -5.47 0.98 3.36
CA ARG A 22 -5.18 2.03 4.33
C ARG A 22 -4.53 3.24 3.65
N ALA A 23 -3.57 2.99 2.77
CA ALA A 23 -2.92 4.05 2.03
C ALA A 23 -3.90 4.79 1.12
N LYS A 24 -4.78 4.06 0.45
CA LYS A 24 -5.81 4.68 -0.37
C LYS A 24 -6.71 5.59 0.45
N ARG A 25 -7.14 5.11 1.61
CA ARG A 25 -7.98 5.92 2.50
C ARG A 25 -7.29 7.19 2.95
N LEU A 26 -6.01 7.08 3.27
CA LEU A 26 -5.22 8.25 3.66
C LEU A 26 -5.14 9.26 2.52
N LEU A 27 -4.88 8.80 1.31
CA LEU A 27 -4.83 9.66 0.14
C LEU A 27 -6.18 10.31 -0.14
N MET A 28 -7.25 9.56 -0.02
CA MET A 28 -8.60 10.07 -0.21
C MET A 28 -8.94 11.13 0.83
N SER A 29 -8.56 10.90 2.07
CA SER A 29 -8.84 11.81 3.16
C SER A 29 -7.95 13.06 3.15
N LYS A 30 -6.66 12.86 2.94
CA LYS A 30 -5.70 13.97 3.03
C LYS A 30 -5.59 14.79 1.76
N LYS A 31 -5.68 14.15 0.62
CA LYS A 31 -5.56 14.82 -0.68
C LYS A 31 -6.87 14.99 -1.41
N GLY A 32 -7.94 14.43 -0.88
CA GLY A 32 -9.24 14.51 -1.51
C GLY A 32 -9.34 13.79 -2.85
N LEU A 33 -8.51 12.78 -3.05
CA LEU A 33 -8.52 12.01 -4.30
C LEU A 33 -9.63 10.98 -4.28
N PRO A 34 -10.31 10.74 -5.41
CA PRO A 34 -11.22 9.62 -5.50
C PRO A 34 -10.46 8.29 -5.47
N GLU A 35 -11.16 7.21 -5.15
CA GLU A 35 -10.54 5.90 -4.98
C GLU A 35 -9.68 5.47 -6.18
N PRO A 36 -10.17 5.55 -7.43
CA PRO A 36 -9.34 5.13 -8.56
C PRO A 36 -8.06 5.95 -8.70
N GLU A 37 -8.12 7.23 -8.38
CA GLU A 37 -6.93 8.07 -8.45
C GLU A 37 -5.95 7.79 -7.32
N ALA A 38 -6.47 7.48 -6.14
CA ALA A 38 -5.62 7.10 -5.01
C ALA A 38 -4.87 5.81 -5.34
N HIS A 39 -5.55 4.84 -5.92
CA HIS A 39 -4.92 3.60 -6.34
C HIS A 39 -3.85 3.85 -7.41
N ARG A 40 -4.16 4.69 -8.37
CA ARG A 40 -3.23 5.06 -9.44
C ARG A 40 -2.00 5.76 -8.87
N PHE A 41 -2.20 6.62 -7.90
CA PHE A 41 -1.10 7.29 -7.23
C PHE A 41 -0.12 6.29 -6.64
N LEU A 42 -0.65 5.25 -5.97
CA LEU A 42 0.19 4.21 -5.41
C LEU A 42 0.92 3.41 -6.50
N GLN A 43 0.23 3.10 -7.58
CA GLN A 43 0.83 2.38 -8.70
C GLN A 43 1.97 3.21 -9.33
N ASP A 44 1.74 4.49 -9.56
CA ASP A 44 2.74 5.36 -10.12
C ASP A 44 3.96 5.47 -9.20
N LEU A 45 3.72 5.61 -7.92
CA LEU A 45 4.80 5.65 -6.94
C LEU A 45 5.62 4.37 -6.95
N ALA A 46 4.96 3.23 -6.98
CA ALA A 46 5.62 1.94 -7.01
C ALA A 46 6.47 1.79 -8.28
N MET A 47 5.91 2.16 -9.41
CA MET A 47 6.63 2.10 -10.69
C MET A 47 7.81 3.06 -10.74
N HIS A 48 7.61 4.26 -10.25
CA HIS A 48 8.65 5.28 -10.27
C HIS A 48 9.85 4.87 -9.43
N LYS A 49 9.60 4.25 -8.30
CA LYS A 49 10.66 3.83 -7.40
C LYS A 49 11.13 2.40 -7.63
N GLY A 50 10.47 1.66 -8.51
CA GLY A 50 10.81 0.27 -8.77
C GLY A 50 10.56 -0.63 -7.58
N ILE A 51 9.51 -0.35 -6.82
CA ILE A 51 9.13 -1.13 -5.64
C ILE A 51 7.75 -1.73 -5.84
N ARG A 52 7.36 -2.62 -4.95
CA ARG A 52 6.05 -3.24 -5.01
C ARG A 52 4.97 -2.27 -4.54
N LEU A 53 3.73 -2.53 -4.98
CA LEU A 53 2.60 -1.69 -4.61
C LEU A 53 2.44 -1.60 -3.08
N ARG A 54 2.61 -2.70 -2.37
CA ARG A 54 2.52 -2.69 -0.91
C ARG A 54 3.61 -1.83 -0.27
N ASP A 55 4.80 -1.82 -0.85
CA ASP A 55 5.90 -1.00 -0.33
C ASP A 55 5.59 0.48 -0.52
N ALA A 56 4.99 0.82 -1.66
CA ALA A 56 4.53 2.18 -1.89
C ALA A 56 3.47 2.57 -0.87
N ALA A 57 2.54 1.66 -0.58
CA ALA A 57 1.51 1.88 0.41
C ALA A 57 2.11 2.12 1.80
N GLU A 58 3.09 1.32 2.19
CA GLU A 58 3.78 1.51 3.46
C GLU A 58 4.43 2.89 3.56
N ARG A 59 5.06 3.33 2.48
CA ARG A 59 5.70 4.65 2.46
C ARG A 59 4.68 5.76 2.64
N VAL A 60 3.53 5.65 1.99
CA VAL A 60 2.47 6.64 2.15
C VAL A 60 1.97 6.67 3.59
N ILE A 61 1.75 5.51 4.17
CA ILE A 61 1.28 5.41 5.56
C ILE A 61 2.31 6.01 6.51
N ASP A 62 3.58 5.70 6.32
CA ASP A 62 4.65 6.21 7.17
C ASP A 62 4.75 7.73 7.07
N LEU A 63 4.70 8.27 5.87
CA LEU A 63 4.76 9.71 5.67
C LEU A 63 3.60 10.43 6.35
N GLU A 64 2.40 9.89 6.21
CA GLU A 64 1.22 10.49 6.83
C GLU A 64 1.27 10.37 8.36
N SER A 65 1.82 9.28 8.86
CA SER A 65 2.00 9.11 10.31
C SER A 65 2.99 10.10 10.88
N LEU A 66 4.04 10.41 10.14
CA LEU A 66 5.05 11.36 10.59
C LEU A 66 4.54 12.80 10.56
N LEU A 67 3.59 13.08 9.68
CA LEU A 67 3.04 14.44 9.55
C LEU A 67 1.92 14.73 10.54
N VAL A 68 1.43 13.71 11.20
CA VAL A 68 0.44 13.86 12.25
C VAL A 68 1.14 14.07 13.60
#